data_3968cea434ba1b8ec7a0ce74a0e18747
#
_entry.id   3968cea434ba1b8ec7a0ce74a0e18747
#
_cell.length_a   1.000
_cell.length_b   1.000
_cell.length_c   1.000
_cell.angle_alpha   90.00
_cell.angle_beta   90.00
_cell.angle_gamma   90.00
#
_symmetry.space_group_name_H-M   'P 1'
#
loop_
_entity.id
_entity.type
_entity.pdbx_description
1 polymer ?
#
loop_
_entity_poly.entity_id
_entity_poly.type
_entity_poly.pdbx_seq_one_letter_code
_entity_poly.pdbx_strand_id
1 'polypeptide(L)'
;MKAVLVRHLSPDLSGVELAEIERPQGXILIRVRAASLNXPDLLMTQGKYQFKPXVPFVSGLEMAGEVVEAPKASGLKPGDKVRGGAKTGAFAEYAALPAASLRTIPAGLDFASAAAMGAAYQTAYVALVEIGXLXAGQTVLVHGASGGVGLAACDLARAMGAQVIAATHXADXLEQLHTIAKPHAAICNTGRFREDVAEITDGRLCDLVYDPIGGDVFDESTRCVTFGGKLLVIGFVSGRIPEIAVNIPLIKGFSVVGVRAGEYARRFPDRGARIADAIDRLAKEGRIVPHIDRRLPLTSWREAFETMQRGEIIGKLVLEP
;
A
#
# COMPACT_ATOMS: atom_id res chain seq x y z
N MET A 1 -5.02 -8.96 26.64
CA MET A 1 -4.93 -7.77 25.79
C MET A 1 -6.11 -7.70 24.82
N LYS A 2 -6.42 -6.52 24.36
CA LYS A 2 -7.46 -6.35 23.34
C LYS A 2 -6.88 -6.58 21.97
N ALA A 3 -7.65 -7.27 21.13
CA ALA A 3 -7.22 -7.59 19.76
C ALA A 3 -8.45 -7.72 18.86
N VAL A 4 -8.26 -7.40 17.60
CA VAL A 4 -9.30 -7.58 16.57
C VAL A 4 -9.19 -9.02 16.08
N LEU A 5 -10.12 -9.85 16.54
CA LEU A 5 -10.06 -11.29 16.34
C LEU A 5 -11.06 -11.74 15.28
N VAL A 6 -10.58 -12.48 14.30
CA VAL A 6 -11.44 -13.09 13.29
C VAL A 6 -11.75 -14.51 13.75
N ARG A 7 -12.97 -14.71 14.27
CA ARG A 7 -13.37 -16.01 14.81
C ARG A 7 -13.79 -16.97 13.70
N HIS A 8 -14.48 -16.44 12.71
CA HIS A 8 -14.83 -17.23 11.53
C HIS A 8 -14.93 -16.30 10.34
N LEU A 9 -14.80 -16.86 9.15
CA LEU A 9 -14.86 -16.07 7.92
C LEU A 9 -16.32 -15.67 7.68
N SER A 10 -16.49 -14.44 7.18
CA SER A 10 -17.82 -13.90 6.91
C SER A 10 -17.73 -12.82 5.84
N PRO A 11 -18.77 -12.66 5.02
CA PRO A 11 -18.73 -11.61 4.00
C PRO A 11 -18.95 -10.20 4.55
N ASP A 12 -19.40 -10.07 5.80
CA ASP A 12 -19.93 -8.81 6.33
C ASP A 12 -19.32 -8.41 7.68
N LEU A 13 -18.16 -8.93 8.02
CA LEU A 13 -17.48 -8.66 9.29
C LEU A 13 -18.21 -9.26 10.51
N SER A 14 -19.25 -10.07 10.31
CA SER A 14 -19.96 -10.65 11.46
C SER A 14 -19.09 -11.64 12.23
N GLY A 15 -18.05 -12.19 11.61
CA GLY A 15 -17.13 -13.10 12.28
C GLY A 15 -15.97 -12.41 12.99
N VAL A 16 -15.96 -11.08 13.04
CA VAL A 16 -14.84 -10.31 13.60
C VAL A 16 -15.32 -9.60 14.88
N GLU A 17 -14.48 -9.60 15.89
CA GLU A 17 -14.82 -8.92 17.14
C GLU A 17 -13.57 -8.38 17.81
N LEU A 18 -13.77 -7.39 18.68
CA LEU A 18 -12.71 -6.96 19.59
C LEU A 18 -12.76 -7.92 20.79
N ALA A 19 -11.69 -8.69 20.97
CA ALA A 19 -11.68 -9.74 21.99
C ALA A 19 -10.57 -9.48 22.99
N GLU A 20 -10.79 -10.00 24.20
CA GLU A 20 -9.75 -10.02 25.23
C GLU A 20 -9.04 -11.37 25.13
N ILE A 21 -7.74 -11.35 24.84
CA ILE A 21 -6.96 -12.57 24.65
C ILE A 21 -5.62 -12.43 25.39
N GLU A 22 -4.90 -13.51 25.50
CA GLU A 22 -3.57 -13.48 26.11
C GLU A 22 -2.57 -12.79 25.20
N ARG A 23 -1.59 -12.15 25.79
CA ARG A 23 -0.49 -11.56 25.04
C ARG A 23 0.24 -12.64 24.25
N PRO A 24 0.70 -12.33 23.05
CA PRO A 24 1.56 -13.27 22.31
C PRO A 24 2.91 -13.42 23.01
N GLN A 25 3.58 -14.53 22.74
CA GLN A 25 4.88 -14.84 23.32
C GLN A 25 5.86 -15.20 22.21
N GLY A 26 7.12 -15.12 22.56
CA GLY A 26 8.15 -15.44 21.60
C GLY A 26 8.62 -14.22 20.83
N UNK A 27 9.51 -14.31 19.87
CA UNK A 27 9.94 -13.26 19.15
C UNK A 27 10.19 -12.09 20.02
N ILE A 28 10.20 -11.06 19.32
CA ILE A 28 10.29 -9.73 19.95
C ILE A 28 8.87 -9.29 20.35
N LEU A 29 8.67 -8.95 21.60
CA LEU A 29 7.36 -8.48 22.04
C LEU A 29 7.29 -6.96 21.89
N ILE A 30 6.28 -6.48 21.22
CA ILE A 30 6.13 -5.07 20.87
C ILE A 30 4.80 -4.57 21.40
N ARG A 31 4.83 -3.41 22.06
CA ARG A 31 3.61 -2.67 22.35
C ARG A 31 3.22 -1.91 21.12
N VAL A 32 2.09 -2.25 20.52
CA VAL A 32 1.65 -1.63 19.27
C VAL A 32 1.13 -0.23 19.55
N ARG A 33 1.69 0.75 18.86
CA ARG A 33 1.25 2.14 18.98
C ARG A 33 0.36 2.55 17.80
N ALA A 34 0.57 1.93 16.66
CA ALA A 34 -0.21 2.22 15.46
C ALA A 34 -0.18 1.01 14.55
N ALA A 35 -1.28 0.72 13.90
CA ALA A 35 -1.36 -0.36 12.93
C ALA A 35 -2.18 0.12 11.74
N SER A 36 -1.68 -0.13 10.54
CA SER A 36 -2.26 0.44 9.33
C SER A 36 -3.10 -0.61 8.60
N LEU A 37 -4.26 -0.18 8.08
CA LEU A 37 -5.14 -1.06 7.32
C LEU A 37 -4.65 -1.22 5.89
N ASN A 38 -4.82 -2.42 5.39
CA ASN A 38 -4.50 -2.77 4.01
C ASN A 38 -5.61 -3.67 3.44
N UNK A 39 -5.78 -3.78 2.28
CA UNK A 39 -6.71 -4.48 1.71
C UNK A 39 -6.82 -5.81 2.07
N PRO A 40 -5.58 -6.44 2.00
CA PRO A 40 -5.64 -7.85 2.40
C PRO A 40 -6.27 -8.11 3.77
N ASP A 41 -6.15 -7.18 4.69
CA ASP A 41 -6.76 -7.37 6.01
C ASP A 41 -8.25 -7.66 5.90
N LEU A 42 -8.95 -6.90 5.07
CA LEU A 42 -10.38 -7.12 4.87
C LEU A 42 -10.63 -8.43 4.12
N LEU A 43 -9.86 -8.68 3.08
CA LEU A 43 -10.06 -9.89 2.28
C LEU A 43 -9.87 -11.15 3.12
N MET A 44 -8.94 -11.13 4.06
CA MET A 44 -8.72 -12.29 4.92
C MET A 44 -9.91 -12.57 5.83
N THR A 45 -10.67 -11.55 6.23
CA THR A 45 -11.88 -11.80 7.03
C THR A 45 -12.97 -12.51 6.22
N GLN A 46 -12.88 -12.40 4.89
CA GLN A 46 -13.88 -12.96 3.98
C GLN A 46 -13.44 -14.27 3.34
N GLY A 47 -12.20 -14.69 3.59
CA GLY A 47 -11.65 -15.87 2.94
C GLY A 47 -11.35 -15.67 1.47
N LYS A 48 -11.13 -14.43 1.05
CA LYS A 48 -10.95 -14.09 -0.36
C LYS A 48 -9.51 -13.73 -0.72
N TYR A 49 -8.60 -13.84 0.23
CA TYR A 49 -7.19 -13.54 -0.04
C TYR A 49 -6.46 -14.85 -0.33
N GLN A 50 -5.37 -14.79 -1.09
CA GLN A 50 -4.63 -16.01 -1.44
C GLN A 50 -4.00 -16.69 -0.23
N PHE A 51 -3.70 -15.94 0.84
CA PHE A 51 -3.28 -16.51 2.11
C PHE A 51 -4.51 -16.63 3.01
N LYS A 52 -4.77 -17.85 3.54
CA LYS A 52 -5.97 -18.10 4.34
C LYS A 52 -5.54 -18.59 5.72
N PRO A 53 -5.38 -17.69 6.69
CA PRO A 53 -4.98 -18.12 8.04
C PRO A 53 -6.06 -18.94 8.71
N UNK A 54 -5.77 -19.64 9.49
CA UNK A 54 -6.59 -20.39 10.23
C UNK A 54 -7.30 -19.52 11.17
N VAL A 55 -8.48 -19.81 11.36
CA VAL A 55 -9.29 -19.12 12.38
C VAL A 55 -9.21 -19.85 13.70
N PRO A 56 -9.29 -19.16 14.86
CA PRO A 56 -9.31 -17.71 14.97
C PRO A 56 -7.91 -17.11 14.78
N PHE A 57 -7.87 -15.90 14.24
CA PHE A 57 -6.59 -15.20 14.11
C PHE A 57 -6.80 -13.71 14.39
N VAL A 58 -5.72 -13.04 14.81
CA VAL A 58 -5.72 -11.59 14.98
C VAL A 58 -5.41 -10.93 13.66
N SER A 59 -6.24 -9.99 13.25
CA SER A 59 -6.09 -9.30 11.98
C SER A 59 -4.92 -8.32 12.02
N GLY A 60 -4.47 -7.87 10.84
CA GLY A 60 -3.51 -6.79 10.70
C GLY A 60 -2.16 -7.23 10.21
N LEU A 61 -1.68 -6.56 9.14
CA LEU A 61 -0.42 -6.87 8.49
C LEU A 61 0.75 -6.08 9.03
N GLU A 62 0.56 -4.79 9.33
CA GLU A 62 1.69 -3.93 9.63
C GLU A 62 1.41 -3.02 10.82
N MET A 63 2.48 -2.69 11.54
CA MET A 63 2.35 -1.90 12.75
C MET A 63 3.64 -1.16 13.04
N ALA A 64 3.58 -0.24 13.99
CA ALA A 64 4.73 0.41 14.58
C ALA A 64 4.51 0.48 16.08
N GLY A 65 5.59 0.39 16.83
CA GLY A 65 5.46 0.40 18.28
C GLY A 65 6.81 0.37 18.98
N GLU A 66 6.75 0.01 20.24
CA GLU A 66 7.91 0.01 21.11
C GLU A 66 8.22 -1.40 21.58
N VAL A 67 9.48 -1.77 21.54
CA VAL A 67 9.92 -3.06 22.06
C VAL A 67 9.69 -3.11 23.57
N VAL A 68 9.06 -4.19 24.03
CA VAL A 68 8.85 -4.46 25.46
C VAL A 68 9.85 -5.48 25.96
N GLU A 69 10.03 -6.57 25.21
CA GLU A 69 10.97 -7.64 25.53
C GLU A 69 11.65 -8.11 24.27
N ALA A 70 12.94 -8.38 24.34
CA ALA A 70 13.70 -8.88 23.22
C ALA A 70 14.88 -9.71 23.72
N PRO A 71 15.20 -10.82 23.02
CA PRO A 71 16.42 -11.55 23.33
C PRO A 71 17.65 -10.69 23.09
N LYS A 72 18.70 -10.89 23.88
CA LYS A 72 19.92 -10.10 23.71
C LYS A 72 20.50 -10.24 22.31
N ALA A 73 20.41 -11.43 21.73
CA ALA A 73 20.98 -11.67 20.41
C ALA A 73 20.24 -10.92 19.28
N SER A 74 19.05 -10.41 19.56
CA SER A 74 18.27 -9.71 18.53
C SER A 74 18.86 -8.36 18.14
N GLY A 75 19.66 -7.76 19.00
CA GLY A 75 20.15 -6.40 18.79
C GLY A 75 19.15 -5.32 19.16
N LEU A 76 17.99 -5.71 19.65
CA LEU A 76 16.93 -4.78 20.06
C LEU A 76 16.81 -4.79 21.58
N LYS A 77 16.37 -3.68 22.15
CA LYS A 77 16.19 -3.57 23.58
C LYS A 77 14.89 -2.85 23.91
N PRO A 78 14.37 -3.03 25.13
CA PRO A 78 13.14 -2.34 25.52
C PRO A 78 13.23 -0.84 25.29
N GLY A 79 12.15 -0.28 24.75
CA GLY A 79 12.08 1.13 24.41
C GLY A 79 12.44 1.46 22.96
N ASP A 80 13.07 0.53 22.25
CA ASP A 80 13.37 0.78 20.83
C ASP A 80 12.08 0.96 20.06
N LYS A 81 12.07 1.93 19.14
CA LYS A 81 10.92 2.21 18.28
C LYS A 81 11.10 1.47 16.96
N VAL A 82 10.15 0.63 16.64
CA VAL A 82 10.26 -0.28 15.49
C VAL A 82 8.99 -0.28 14.67
N ARG A 83 9.13 -0.62 13.38
CA ARG A 83 8.01 -0.91 12.50
C ARG A 83 8.22 -2.26 11.85
N GLY A 84 7.13 -2.88 11.45
CA GLY A 84 7.20 -4.15 10.76
C GLY A 84 5.85 -4.81 10.68
N GLY A 85 5.86 -6.10 10.45
CA GLY A 85 4.61 -6.80 10.37
C GLY A 85 4.77 -8.26 10.01
N ALA A 86 3.63 -8.89 9.85
CA ALA A 86 3.50 -10.27 9.45
C ALA A 86 2.19 -10.38 8.69
N LYS A 87 1.82 -11.59 8.34
CA LYS A 87 0.56 -11.74 7.60
C LYS A 87 -0.66 -11.46 8.47
N THR A 88 -0.54 -11.65 9.79
CA THR A 88 -1.60 -11.38 10.75
C THR A 88 -0.96 -10.85 12.04
N GLY A 89 -1.79 -10.31 12.94
CA GLY A 89 -1.37 -10.05 14.32
C GLY A 89 -1.22 -8.60 14.71
N ALA A 90 -1.32 -7.66 13.78
CA ALA A 90 -0.97 -6.27 14.10
C ALA A 90 -2.08 -5.48 14.81
N PHE A 91 -3.35 -5.87 14.65
CA PHE A 91 -4.46 -5.09 15.21
C PHE A 91 -4.73 -5.57 16.64
N ALA A 92 -3.81 -5.25 17.53
CA ALA A 92 -3.85 -5.67 18.93
C ALA A 92 -2.97 -4.73 19.75
N GLU A 93 -3.12 -4.82 21.06
CA GLU A 93 -2.28 -4.00 21.94
C GLU A 93 -0.82 -4.44 21.93
N TYR A 94 -0.56 -5.72 21.70
CA TYR A 94 0.80 -6.27 21.64
C TYR A 94 0.93 -7.22 20.46
N ALA A 95 2.12 -7.27 19.89
CA ALA A 95 2.45 -8.20 18.81
C ALA A 95 3.82 -8.82 19.10
N ALA A 96 4.00 -10.06 18.66
CA ALA A 96 5.30 -10.73 18.78
C ALA A 96 5.80 -11.05 17.38
N LEU A 97 6.98 -10.54 17.04
CA LEU A 97 7.53 -10.64 15.70
C LEU A 97 9.00 -11.05 15.76
N PRO A 98 9.47 -11.77 14.76
CA PRO A 98 10.91 -12.03 14.70
C PRO A 98 11.67 -10.76 14.37
N ALA A 99 12.93 -10.70 14.80
CA ALA A 99 13.76 -9.53 14.57
C ALA A 99 13.88 -9.22 13.07
N ALA A 100 13.88 -10.23 12.22
CA ALA A 100 14.00 -10.05 10.78
C ALA A 100 12.82 -9.30 10.16
N SER A 101 11.68 -9.26 10.87
CA SER A 101 10.48 -8.56 10.40
C SER A 101 10.42 -7.11 10.87
N LEU A 102 11.42 -6.64 11.59
CA LEU A 102 11.39 -5.33 12.25
C LEU A 102 12.50 -4.44 11.74
N ARG A 103 12.20 -3.16 11.67
CA ARG A 103 13.17 -2.11 11.34
C ARG A 103 13.00 -0.98 12.33
N THR A 104 14.12 -0.34 12.67
CA THR A 104 14.08 0.88 13.49
C THR A 104 13.34 1.98 12.72
N ILE A 105 12.48 2.71 13.40
CA ILE A 105 11.73 3.80 12.76
C ILE A 105 12.69 4.96 12.46
N PRO A 106 12.67 5.52 11.26
CA PRO A 106 13.51 6.69 10.97
C PRO A 106 13.22 7.84 11.92
N ALA A 107 14.27 8.54 12.31
CA ALA A 107 14.15 9.68 13.22
C ALA A 107 13.19 10.71 12.65
N GLY A 108 12.33 11.26 13.50
CA GLY A 108 11.36 12.27 13.11
C GLY A 108 10.03 11.74 12.60
N LEU A 109 9.90 10.42 12.45
CA LEU A 109 8.66 9.82 11.96
C LEU A 109 7.84 9.36 13.16
N ASP A 110 6.56 9.70 13.18
CA ASP A 110 5.70 9.23 14.27
C ASP A 110 5.24 7.79 14.01
N PHE A 111 4.62 7.18 15.02
CA PHE A 111 4.22 5.79 14.91
C PHE A 111 3.20 5.56 13.79
N ALA A 112 2.24 6.46 13.65
CA ALA A 112 1.20 6.28 12.62
C ALA A 112 1.82 6.31 11.22
N SER A 113 2.70 7.27 10.95
CA SER A 113 3.38 7.35 9.66
C SER A 113 4.24 6.12 9.42
N ALA A 114 4.97 5.67 10.44
CA ALA A 114 5.81 4.50 10.32
C ALA A 114 4.99 3.24 10.04
N ALA A 115 3.84 3.09 10.71
CA ALA A 115 2.98 1.94 10.49
C ALA A 115 2.40 1.92 9.07
N ALA A 116 2.21 3.09 8.47
CA ALA A 116 1.58 3.21 7.15
C ALA A 116 2.58 3.11 6.00
N MET A 117 3.86 2.97 6.29
CA MET A 117 4.92 3.10 5.29
C MET A 117 5.22 1.81 4.55
N GLY A 118 5.19 0.70 5.26
CA GLY A 118 5.84 -0.52 4.77
C GLY A 118 5.22 -1.07 3.49
N ALA A 119 3.99 -1.52 3.58
CA ALA A 119 3.40 -2.27 2.46
C ALA A 119 3.16 -1.37 1.24
N ALA A 120 2.62 -0.19 1.46
CA ALA A 120 2.25 0.68 0.33
C ALA A 120 3.49 1.18 -0.41
N TYR A 121 4.51 1.62 0.32
CA TYR A 121 5.73 2.12 -0.34
C TYR A 121 6.58 1.00 -0.91
N GLN A 122 6.57 -0.19 -0.30
CA GLN A 122 7.26 -1.33 -0.90
C GLN A 122 6.63 -1.65 -2.26
N THR A 123 5.31 -1.69 -2.32
CA THR A 123 4.63 -1.95 -3.58
C THR A 123 4.99 -0.90 -4.63
N ALA A 124 4.95 0.37 -4.23
CA ALA A 124 5.30 1.44 -5.15
C ALA A 124 6.74 1.33 -5.64
N TYR A 125 7.67 1.04 -4.73
CA TYR A 125 9.09 0.97 -5.08
C TYR A 125 9.36 -0.20 -6.02
N VAL A 126 8.82 -1.37 -5.72
CA VAL A 126 8.99 -2.52 -6.60
C VAL A 126 8.44 -2.20 -8.00
N ALA A 127 7.24 -1.63 -8.04
CA ALA A 127 6.59 -1.35 -9.32
C ALA A 127 7.32 -0.29 -10.12
N LEU A 128 7.59 0.84 -9.49
CA LEU A 128 8.09 2.02 -10.23
C LEU A 128 9.58 1.96 -10.44
N VAL A 129 10.34 1.52 -9.45
CA VAL A 129 11.80 1.59 -9.50
C VAL A 129 12.40 0.28 -9.97
N GLU A 130 12.07 -0.83 -9.31
CA GLU A 130 12.69 -2.12 -9.62
C GLU A 130 12.26 -2.65 -10.97
N ILE A 131 10.97 -2.60 -11.24
CA ILE A 131 10.40 -3.17 -12.47
C ILE A 131 10.22 -2.11 -13.52
N GLY A 132 9.75 -0.94 -13.12
CA GLY A 132 9.45 0.14 -14.04
C GLY A 132 10.64 0.90 -14.59
N UNK A 133 11.68 0.98 -13.72
CA UNK A 133 12.72 1.60 -14.11
C UNK A 133 12.48 2.97 -14.32
N LEU A 134 11.82 3.56 -13.39
CA LEU A 134 11.42 4.98 -13.51
C LEU A 134 12.61 5.95 -13.44
N UNK A 135 12.57 6.76 -14.35
CA UNK A 135 13.54 7.69 -14.43
C UNK A 135 12.92 8.95 -14.19
N ALA A 136 13.85 10.08 -13.72
CA ALA A 136 13.39 11.46 -13.58
C ALA A 136 12.96 12.06 -14.91
N GLY A 137 11.92 12.84 -14.88
CA GLY A 137 11.38 13.47 -16.09
C GLY A 137 10.34 12.65 -16.84
N GLN A 138 10.22 11.37 -16.51
CA GLN A 138 9.19 10.54 -17.13
C GLN A 138 7.81 10.85 -16.54
N THR A 139 6.77 10.40 -17.24
CA THR A 139 5.38 10.61 -16.82
C THR A 139 4.77 9.29 -16.36
N VAL A 140 4.17 9.33 -15.19
CA VAL A 140 3.51 8.17 -14.58
C VAL A 140 2.03 8.48 -14.38
N LEU A 141 1.17 7.61 -14.90
CA LEU A 141 -0.27 7.67 -14.61
C LEU A 141 -0.54 6.69 -13.46
N VAL A 142 -1.04 7.19 -12.36
CA VAL A 142 -1.31 6.38 -11.17
C VAL A 142 -2.80 6.27 -10.97
N HIS A 143 -3.35 5.08 -11.15
CA HIS A 143 -4.75 4.81 -10.88
C HIS A 143 -4.96 4.50 -9.41
N GLY A 144 -6.18 4.73 -8.94
CA GLY A 144 -6.49 4.52 -7.52
C GLY A 144 -5.69 5.44 -6.63
N ALA A 145 -5.41 6.64 -7.10
CA ALA A 145 -4.46 7.54 -6.45
C ALA A 145 -4.93 8.00 -5.07
N SER A 146 -6.24 7.93 -4.80
CA SER A 146 -6.75 8.30 -3.48
C SER A 146 -6.60 7.18 -2.45
N GLY A 147 -6.38 5.95 -2.88
CA GLY A 147 -6.16 4.83 -1.96
C GLY A 147 -4.73 4.84 -1.41
N GLY A 148 -4.48 3.98 -0.41
CA GLY A 148 -3.17 3.94 0.23
C GLY A 148 -2.04 3.58 -0.71
N VAL A 149 -2.24 2.55 -1.53
CA VAL A 149 -1.21 2.08 -2.45
C VAL A 149 -0.97 3.10 -3.56
N GLY A 150 -2.06 3.64 -4.12
CA GLY A 150 -1.92 4.63 -5.20
C GLY A 150 -1.32 5.93 -4.73
N LEU A 151 -1.72 6.41 -3.55
CA LEU A 151 -1.17 7.66 -3.04
C LEU A 151 0.32 7.52 -2.74
N ALA A 152 0.73 6.36 -2.21
CA ALA A 152 2.16 6.11 -1.99
C ALA A 152 2.93 6.10 -3.32
N ALA A 153 2.32 5.56 -4.37
CA ALA A 153 2.97 5.57 -5.69
C ALA A 153 3.12 7.00 -6.21
N CYS A 154 2.10 7.85 -6.03
CA CYS A 154 2.22 9.27 -6.40
C CYS A 154 3.36 9.94 -5.64
N ASP A 155 3.42 9.70 -4.34
CA ASP A 155 4.42 10.30 -3.48
C ASP A 155 5.84 9.87 -3.91
N LEU A 156 6.01 8.57 -4.10
CA LEU A 156 7.32 8.04 -4.49
C LEU A 156 7.72 8.53 -5.89
N ALA A 157 6.80 8.48 -6.84
CA ALA A 157 7.11 8.92 -8.20
C ALA A 157 7.52 10.38 -8.22
N ARG A 158 6.81 11.21 -7.45
CA ARG A 158 7.17 12.63 -7.35
C ARG A 158 8.56 12.79 -6.75
N ALA A 159 8.86 12.02 -5.69
CA ALA A 159 10.19 12.07 -5.07
C ALA A 159 11.30 11.65 -6.04
N MET A 160 10.98 10.78 -7.00
CA MET A 160 11.93 10.33 -8.01
C MET A 160 12.06 11.29 -9.19
N GLY A 161 11.34 12.39 -9.17
CA GLY A 161 11.42 13.41 -10.22
C GLY A 161 10.48 13.18 -11.40
N ALA A 162 9.51 12.31 -11.27
CA ALA A 162 8.58 12.05 -12.35
C ALA A 162 7.46 13.08 -12.37
N GLN A 163 6.83 13.24 -13.53
CA GLN A 163 5.56 13.95 -13.64
C GLN A 163 4.44 12.97 -13.37
N VAL A 164 3.60 13.27 -12.41
CA VAL A 164 2.56 12.35 -11.93
C VAL A 164 1.20 12.83 -12.39
N ILE A 165 0.45 11.95 -13.04
CA ILE A 165 -0.98 12.16 -13.30
C ILE A 165 -1.71 11.26 -12.31
N ALA A 166 -2.40 11.86 -11.35
CA ALA A 166 -3.11 11.13 -10.31
C ALA A 166 -4.57 10.93 -10.73
N ALA A 167 -5.01 9.69 -10.79
CA ALA A 167 -6.34 9.36 -11.31
C ALA A 167 -7.17 8.67 -10.24
N THR A 168 -8.41 9.12 -10.05
CA THR A 168 -9.34 8.56 -9.07
C THR A 168 -10.73 8.50 -9.69
N HIS A 169 -11.56 7.63 -9.14
CA HIS A 169 -12.97 7.60 -9.55
C HIS A 169 -13.83 8.56 -8.73
N UNK A 170 -13.32 8.96 -7.77
CA UNK A 170 -13.96 9.75 -7.00
C UNK A 170 -13.82 11.07 -7.44
N ALA A 171 -14.68 11.63 -8.30
CA ALA A 171 -14.60 12.96 -8.91
C ALA A 171 -14.60 14.08 -7.88
N ASP A 172 -15.27 13.90 -6.79
CA ASP A 172 -15.27 14.86 -5.67
C ASP A 172 -13.98 14.83 -4.81
N UNK A 173 -13.02 14.03 -5.10
CA UNK A 173 -11.91 13.95 -4.50
C UNK A 173 -10.84 14.56 -5.17
N LEU A 174 -11.12 15.07 -6.32
CA LEU A 174 -10.06 15.59 -7.21
C LEU A 174 -9.33 16.77 -6.61
N GLU A 175 -10.04 17.72 -6.07
CA GLU A 175 -9.40 18.90 -5.51
C GLU A 175 -8.54 18.55 -4.32
N GLN A 176 -9.05 17.73 -3.42
CA GLN A 176 -8.29 17.28 -2.26
C GLN A 176 -7.09 16.45 -2.69
N LEU A 177 -7.28 15.58 -3.68
CA LEU A 177 -6.20 14.74 -4.18
C LEU A 177 -5.09 15.62 -4.76
N HIS A 178 -5.45 16.66 -5.49
CA HIS A 178 -4.45 17.56 -6.04
C HIS A 178 -3.64 18.23 -4.91
N THR A 179 -4.32 18.64 -3.85
CA THR A 179 -3.65 19.27 -2.71
C THR A 179 -2.72 18.29 -1.99
N ILE A 180 -3.18 17.06 -1.78
CA ILE A 180 -2.44 16.09 -0.97
C ILE A 180 -1.32 15.43 -1.76
N ALA A 181 -1.60 14.96 -2.96
CA ALA A 181 -0.61 14.23 -3.77
C ALA A 181 0.33 15.16 -4.51
N LYS A 182 -0.07 16.42 -4.71
CA LYS A 182 0.73 17.41 -5.43
C LYS A 182 1.18 16.89 -6.78
N PRO A 183 0.25 16.37 -7.60
CA PRO A 183 0.63 15.81 -8.88
C PRO A 183 0.79 16.91 -9.93
N HIS A 184 1.33 16.54 -11.10
CA HIS A 184 1.30 17.41 -12.26
C HIS A 184 -0.15 17.70 -12.66
N ALA A 185 -1.01 16.67 -12.60
CA ALA A 185 -2.42 16.83 -12.90
C ALA A 185 -3.21 15.75 -12.16
N ALA A 186 -4.47 16.04 -11.83
CA ALA A 186 -5.38 15.07 -11.24
C ALA A 186 -6.59 14.93 -12.16
N ILE A 187 -6.98 13.68 -12.43
CA ILE A 187 -8.08 13.41 -13.36
C ILE A 187 -9.04 12.38 -12.78
N CYS A 188 -10.25 12.35 -13.32
CA CYS A 188 -11.21 11.30 -13.04
C CYS A 188 -11.00 10.19 -14.07
N ASN A 189 -10.92 8.93 -13.60
CA ASN A 189 -10.67 7.81 -14.51
C ASN A 189 -11.91 6.95 -14.78
N THR A 190 -13.07 7.55 -14.64
CA THR A 190 -14.31 6.91 -15.08
C THR A 190 -14.49 7.17 -16.58
N GLY A 191 -14.77 6.11 -17.34
CA GLY A 191 -15.02 6.26 -18.77
C GLY A 191 -13.76 6.47 -19.59
N ARG A 192 -13.80 7.41 -20.51
CA ARG A 192 -12.70 7.63 -21.46
C ARG A 192 -11.80 8.75 -20.94
N PHE A 193 -10.70 8.37 -20.34
CA PHE A 193 -9.73 9.37 -19.88
C PHE A 193 -8.53 9.52 -20.81
N ARG A 194 -8.49 8.79 -21.90
CA ARG A 194 -7.36 8.88 -22.84
C ARG A 194 -7.16 10.29 -23.38
N GLU A 195 -8.25 11.02 -23.61
CA GLU A 195 -8.15 12.36 -24.15
C GLU A 195 -7.55 13.32 -23.14
N ASP A 196 -7.94 13.18 -21.86
CA ASP A 196 -7.32 13.98 -20.80
C ASP A 196 -5.83 13.72 -20.71
N VAL A 197 -5.44 12.44 -20.75
CA VAL A 197 -4.03 12.08 -20.67
C VAL A 197 -3.26 12.63 -21.88
N ALA A 198 -3.82 12.51 -23.07
CA ALA A 198 -3.17 13.04 -24.27
C ALA A 198 -2.99 14.56 -24.18
N GLU A 199 -3.99 15.26 -23.69
CA GLU A 199 -3.89 16.72 -23.56
C GLU A 199 -2.83 17.11 -22.53
N ILE A 200 -2.83 16.44 -21.37
CA ILE A 200 -1.88 16.75 -20.30
C ILE A 200 -0.43 16.53 -20.77
N THR A 201 -0.22 15.52 -21.59
CA THR A 201 1.14 15.12 -22.01
C THR A 201 1.52 15.66 -23.39
N ASP A 202 0.70 16.53 -24.00
CA ASP A 202 0.93 17.01 -25.36
C ASP A 202 1.11 15.86 -26.34
N GLY A 203 0.32 14.80 -26.17
CA GLY A 203 0.34 13.64 -27.03
C GLY A 203 1.46 12.65 -26.80
N ARG A 204 2.36 12.92 -25.86
CA ARG A 204 3.48 12.01 -25.59
C ARG A 204 3.04 10.74 -24.85
N LEU A 205 1.95 10.82 -24.09
CA LEU A 205 1.41 9.75 -23.26
C LEU A 205 2.35 9.40 -22.10
N CYS A 206 2.10 8.26 -21.46
CA CYS A 206 2.75 7.96 -20.19
C CYS A 206 3.80 6.88 -20.36
N ASP A 207 4.94 7.08 -19.70
CA ASP A 207 6.01 6.08 -19.69
C ASP A 207 5.62 4.88 -18.84
N LEU A 208 4.95 5.12 -17.73
CA LEU A 208 4.46 4.06 -16.86
C LEU A 208 2.99 4.32 -16.52
N VAL A 209 2.21 3.25 -16.43
CA VAL A 209 0.86 3.29 -15.86
C VAL A 209 0.84 2.32 -14.68
N TYR A 210 0.47 2.82 -13.52
CA TYR A 210 0.41 2.06 -12.27
C TYR A 210 -1.06 1.70 -12.04
N ASP A 211 -1.41 0.44 -12.23
CA ASP A 211 -2.82 0.06 -12.26
C ASP A 211 -3.18 -0.99 -11.22
N PRO A 212 -3.70 -0.57 -10.05
CA PRO A 212 -4.25 -1.52 -9.08
C PRO A 212 -5.74 -1.80 -9.30
N ILE A 213 -6.35 -1.26 -10.33
CA ILE A 213 -7.81 -1.30 -10.52
C ILE A 213 -8.25 -2.43 -11.43
N GLY A 214 -7.60 -2.56 -12.60
CA GLY A 214 -7.99 -3.55 -13.59
C GLY A 214 -9.26 -3.15 -14.34
N GLY A 215 -9.96 -4.14 -14.86
CA GLY A 215 -11.24 -3.93 -15.53
C GLY A 215 -11.19 -2.88 -16.61
N ASP A 216 -12.21 -2.02 -16.63
CA ASP A 216 -12.33 -0.96 -17.65
C ASP A 216 -11.18 0.03 -17.59
N VAL A 217 -10.64 0.28 -16.39
CA VAL A 217 -9.51 1.19 -16.24
C VAL A 217 -8.29 0.63 -16.98
N PHE A 218 -8.01 -0.67 -16.84
CA PHE A 218 -6.93 -1.30 -17.58
C PHE A 218 -7.16 -1.14 -19.08
N ASP A 219 -8.36 -1.47 -19.53
CA ASP A 219 -8.67 -1.42 -20.97
C ASP A 219 -8.41 -0.04 -21.53
N GLU A 220 -8.90 1.00 -20.88
CA GLU A 220 -8.70 2.37 -21.34
C GLU A 220 -7.23 2.77 -21.27
N SER A 221 -6.50 2.26 -20.25
CA SER A 221 -5.09 2.60 -20.06
C SER A 221 -4.20 2.12 -21.21
N THR A 222 -4.64 1.10 -21.94
CA THR A 222 -3.86 0.66 -23.12
C THR A 222 -3.74 1.78 -24.17
N ARG A 223 -4.59 2.80 -24.07
CA ARG A 223 -4.52 3.97 -24.96
C ARG A 223 -3.71 5.11 -24.36
N CYS A 224 -3.10 4.91 -23.19
CA CYS A 224 -2.41 5.97 -22.48
C CYS A 224 -0.91 5.73 -22.36
N VAL A 225 -0.40 4.60 -22.84
CA VAL A 225 1.00 4.21 -22.71
C VAL A 225 1.77 4.60 -23.96
N THR A 226 2.91 5.24 -23.78
CA THR A 226 3.75 5.63 -24.91
C THR A 226 4.50 4.43 -25.50
N PHE A 227 5.01 4.59 -26.71
CA PHE A 227 5.87 3.58 -27.33
C PHE A 227 7.10 3.39 -26.44
N GLY A 228 7.36 2.15 -26.05
CA GLY A 228 8.44 1.82 -25.11
C GLY A 228 8.03 1.87 -23.65
N GLY A 229 6.79 2.22 -23.36
CA GLY A 229 6.30 2.31 -21.99
C GLY A 229 5.84 0.99 -21.40
N LYS A 230 5.39 1.04 -20.17
CA LYS A 230 4.97 -0.15 -19.43
C LYS A 230 3.64 0.09 -18.72
N LEU A 231 2.74 -0.87 -18.84
CA LEU A 231 1.52 -0.91 -18.08
C LEU A 231 1.73 -1.92 -16.95
N LEU A 232 1.82 -1.40 -15.72
CA LEU A 232 2.16 -2.21 -14.55
C LEU A 232 0.89 -2.73 -13.89
N VAL A 233 0.76 -4.04 -13.86
CA VAL A 233 -0.43 -4.70 -13.30
C VAL A 233 -0.20 -4.94 -11.82
N ILE A 234 -0.88 -4.16 -10.98
CA ILE A 234 -0.71 -4.20 -9.53
C ILE A 234 -1.83 -5.00 -8.86
N GLY A 235 -3.06 -4.86 -9.36
CA GLY A 235 -4.19 -5.52 -8.73
C GLY A 235 -5.46 -5.33 -9.51
N PHE A 236 -6.56 -5.78 -8.91
CA PHE A 236 -7.85 -5.84 -9.60
C PHE A 236 -8.98 -5.38 -8.68
N VAL A 237 -8.84 -4.18 -8.12
CA VAL A 237 -9.82 -3.64 -7.19
C VAL A 237 -11.22 -3.57 -7.82
N SER A 238 -11.29 -3.36 -9.14
CA SER A 238 -12.59 -3.33 -9.84
C SER A 238 -13.32 -4.67 -9.82
N GLY A 239 -12.60 -5.75 -9.59
CA GLY A 239 -13.17 -7.09 -9.56
C GLY A 239 -13.10 -7.85 -10.87
N ARG A 240 -12.85 -7.18 -12.00
CA ARG A 240 -12.72 -7.84 -13.28
C ARG A 240 -11.25 -7.94 -13.70
N ILE A 241 -10.81 -9.14 -14.00
CA ILE A 241 -9.46 -9.36 -14.50
C ILE A 241 -9.48 -9.10 -16.02
N PRO A 242 -8.71 -8.10 -16.49
CA PRO A 242 -8.77 -7.77 -17.90
C PRO A 242 -8.03 -8.77 -18.76
N GLU A 243 -8.37 -8.76 -20.04
CA GLU A 243 -7.68 -9.54 -21.07
C GLU A 243 -7.23 -8.61 -22.15
N ILE A 244 -6.11 -8.91 -22.77
CA ILE A 244 -5.58 -8.09 -23.84
C ILE A 244 -5.14 -8.98 -24.99
N ALA A 245 -5.56 -8.64 -26.20
CA ALA A 245 -5.06 -9.30 -27.39
C ALA A 245 -3.60 -8.90 -27.61
N VAL A 246 -2.73 -9.86 -27.82
CA VAL A 246 -1.30 -9.59 -27.77
C VAL A 246 -0.78 -8.78 -28.96
N ASN A 247 -1.60 -8.60 -30.01
CA ASN A 247 -1.22 -7.69 -31.08
C ASN A 247 -1.27 -6.21 -30.64
N ILE A 248 -2.00 -5.90 -29.56
CA ILE A 248 -2.08 -4.51 -29.07
C ILE A 248 -0.72 -4.05 -28.54
N PRO A 249 -0.09 -4.72 -27.56
CA PRO A 249 1.24 -4.27 -27.16
C PRO A 249 2.27 -4.40 -28.27
N LEU A 250 2.12 -5.34 -29.19
CA LEU A 250 3.05 -5.42 -30.31
C LEU A 250 2.97 -4.17 -31.18
N ILE A 251 1.76 -3.77 -31.58
CA ILE A 251 1.58 -2.63 -32.49
C ILE A 251 1.95 -1.32 -31.79
N LYS A 252 1.52 -1.17 -30.53
CA LYS A 252 1.72 0.07 -29.82
C LYS A 252 3.09 0.13 -29.11
N GLY A 253 3.81 -0.97 -29.08
CA GLY A 253 5.20 -0.99 -28.59
C GLY A 253 5.34 -0.84 -27.09
N PHE A 254 4.40 -1.39 -26.30
CA PHE A 254 4.53 -1.30 -24.85
C PHE A 254 4.51 -2.68 -24.22
N SER A 255 4.88 -2.73 -22.93
CA SER A 255 4.89 -3.96 -22.15
C SER A 255 3.73 -3.97 -21.17
N VAL A 256 3.14 -5.13 -20.94
CA VAL A 256 2.22 -5.38 -19.84
C VAL A 256 3.00 -6.19 -18.83
N VAL A 257 3.18 -5.67 -17.62
CA VAL A 257 4.15 -6.22 -16.67
C VAL A 257 3.46 -6.51 -15.35
N GLY A 258 3.57 -7.75 -14.88
CA GLY A 258 3.02 -8.13 -13.58
C GLY A 258 3.89 -7.65 -12.44
N VAL A 259 3.26 -7.18 -11.39
CA VAL A 259 3.97 -6.71 -10.20
C VAL A 259 3.39 -7.40 -8.98
N ARG A 260 4.19 -8.25 -8.35
CA ARG A 260 3.81 -8.96 -7.14
C ARG A 260 4.84 -8.61 -6.08
N ALA A 261 4.64 -7.46 -5.45
CA ALA A 261 5.70 -6.79 -4.67
C ALA A 261 6.16 -7.61 -3.47
N GLY A 262 5.22 -8.19 -2.73
CA GLY A 262 5.60 -9.00 -1.56
C GLY A 262 6.41 -10.22 -1.95
N GLU A 263 6.00 -10.88 -3.02
CA GLU A 263 6.72 -12.07 -3.51
C GLU A 263 8.11 -11.69 -4.05
N TYR A 264 8.19 -10.53 -4.72
CA TYR A 264 9.47 -10.03 -5.21
C TYR A 264 10.48 -9.91 -4.06
N ALA A 265 10.06 -9.31 -2.97
CA ALA A 265 10.93 -9.14 -1.82
C ALA A 265 11.28 -10.48 -1.16
N ARG A 266 10.32 -11.42 -1.14
CA ARG A 266 10.59 -12.75 -0.56
C ARG A 266 11.56 -13.54 -1.41
N ARG A 267 11.43 -13.45 -2.74
CA ARG A 267 12.31 -14.22 -3.64
C ARG A 267 13.70 -13.61 -3.74
N PHE A 268 13.80 -12.30 -3.56
CA PHE A 268 15.06 -11.58 -3.64
C PHE A 268 15.28 -10.82 -2.34
N PRO A 269 15.62 -11.52 -1.23
CA PRO A 269 15.67 -10.85 0.07
C PRO A 269 16.70 -9.72 0.15
N ASP A 270 17.81 -9.83 -0.58
CA ASP A 270 18.79 -8.74 -0.59
C ASP A 270 18.20 -7.49 -1.23
N ARG A 271 17.42 -7.67 -2.30
CA ARG A 271 16.75 -6.54 -2.93
C ARG A 271 15.66 -5.98 -2.01
N GLY A 272 14.92 -6.85 -1.34
CA GLY A 272 13.93 -6.41 -0.37
C GLY A 272 14.53 -5.54 0.72
N ALA A 273 15.70 -5.92 1.23
CA ALA A 273 16.39 -5.14 2.24
C ALA A 273 16.84 -3.78 1.70
N ARG A 274 17.38 -3.75 0.48
CA ARG A 274 17.77 -2.49 -0.14
C ARG A 274 16.59 -1.58 -0.39
N ILE A 275 15.44 -2.15 -0.78
CA ILE A 275 14.22 -1.38 -0.99
C ILE A 275 13.77 -0.74 0.33
N ALA A 276 13.77 -1.52 1.40
CA ALA A 276 13.39 -1.01 2.72
C ALA A 276 14.33 0.09 3.18
N ASP A 277 15.63 -0.07 2.95
CA ASP A 277 16.62 0.97 3.28
C ASP A 277 16.36 2.24 2.48
N ALA A 278 16.05 2.11 1.19
CA ALA A 278 15.80 3.27 0.33
C ALA A 278 14.55 4.02 0.80
N ILE A 279 13.50 3.29 1.14
CA ILE A 279 12.26 3.90 1.62
C ILE A 279 12.52 4.64 2.95
N ASP A 280 13.25 4.01 3.87
CA ASP A 280 13.59 4.66 5.14
C ASP A 280 14.39 5.93 4.91
N ARG A 281 15.34 5.91 3.98
CA ARG A 281 16.15 7.09 3.68
C ARG A 281 15.30 8.22 3.12
N LEU A 282 14.40 7.91 2.19
CA LEU A 282 13.51 8.93 1.64
C LEU A 282 12.62 9.53 2.72
N ALA A 283 12.11 8.70 3.64
CA ALA A 283 11.29 9.18 4.73
C ALA A 283 12.08 10.06 5.69
N LYS A 284 13.31 9.63 6.02
CA LYS A 284 14.18 10.40 6.90
C LYS A 284 14.51 11.76 6.31
N GLU A 285 14.67 11.83 5.00
CA GLU A 285 14.97 13.08 4.29
C GLU A 285 13.73 13.94 4.06
N GLY A 286 12.55 13.45 4.42
CA GLY A 286 11.31 14.17 4.18
C GLY A 286 10.85 14.19 2.74
N ARG A 287 11.44 13.34 1.89
CA ARG A 287 11.09 13.29 0.48
C ARG A 287 9.85 12.48 0.20
N ILE A 288 9.49 11.56 1.09
CA ILE A 288 8.19 10.90 1.09
C ILE A 288 7.54 11.12 2.45
N VAL A 289 6.22 11.30 2.44
CA VAL A 289 5.46 11.55 3.67
C VAL A 289 4.17 10.75 3.58
N PRO A 290 4.07 9.63 4.29
CA PRO A 290 2.82 8.87 4.29
C PRO A 290 1.66 9.73 4.75
N HIS A 291 0.57 9.71 4.02
CA HIS A 291 -0.60 10.50 4.35
C HIS A 291 -1.63 9.64 5.08
N ILE A 292 -2.00 10.07 6.27
CA ILE A 292 -2.99 9.39 7.10
C ILE A 292 -4.31 10.14 7.00
N ASP A 293 -5.34 9.48 6.46
CA ASP A 293 -6.66 10.10 6.37
C ASP A 293 -7.25 10.28 7.77
N ARG A 294 -7.21 9.20 8.56
CA ARG A 294 -7.66 9.30 9.93
C ARG A 294 -7.04 8.24 10.82
N ARG A 295 -6.93 8.61 12.08
CA ARG A 295 -6.47 7.73 13.16
C ARG A 295 -7.66 7.41 14.03
N LEU A 296 -7.85 6.13 14.34
CA LEU A 296 -8.99 5.66 15.11
C LEU A 296 -8.49 4.77 16.23
N PRO A 297 -9.16 4.79 17.40
CA PRO A 297 -8.78 3.82 18.43
C PRO A 297 -9.07 2.39 17.97
N LEU A 298 -8.39 1.43 18.57
CA LEU A 298 -8.59 0.02 18.22
C LEU A 298 -10.05 -0.39 18.36
N THR A 299 -10.77 0.20 19.33
CA THR A 299 -12.17 -0.09 19.53
C THR A 299 -13.05 0.32 18.34
N SER A 300 -12.54 1.17 17.47
CA SER A 300 -13.26 1.60 16.26
C SER A 300 -12.87 0.80 15.02
N TRP A 301 -12.39 -0.41 15.22
CA TRP A 301 -11.92 -1.25 14.10
C TRP A 301 -12.99 -1.44 13.03
N ARG A 302 -14.25 -1.62 13.44
CA ARG A 302 -15.32 -1.84 12.48
C ARG A 302 -15.52 -0.62 11.58
N GLU A 303 -15.54 0.56 12.19
CA GLU A 303 -15.63 1.81 11.41
C GLU A 303 -14.49 1.92 10.42
N ALA A 304 -13.28 1.55 10.85
CA ALA A 304 -12.12 1.63 9.97
C ALA A 304 -12.25 0.68 8.78
N PHE A 305 -12.63 -0.56 9.03
CA PHE A 305 -12.81 -1.54 7.95
C PHE A 305 -13.90 -1.09 6.98
N GLU A 306 -15.01 -0.61 7.51
CA GLU A 306 -16.12 -0.15 6.67
C GLU A 306 -15.76 1.07 5.86
N THR A 307 -15.01 2.00 6.47
CA THR A 307 -14.55 3.19 5.77
C THR A 307 -13.63 2.82 4.60
N MET A 308 -12.70 1.91 4.86
CA MET A 308 -11.81 1.45 3.80
C MET A 308 -12.61 0.77 2.68
N GLN A 309 -13.62 -0.01 3.05
CA GLN A 309 -14.44 -0.73 2.09
C GLN A 309 -15.22 0.25 1.19
N ARG A 310 -15.71 1.34 1.75
CA ARG A 310 -16.41 2.36 0.96
C ARG A 310 -15.48 3.12 0.04
N GLY A 311 -14.21 3.21 0.39
CA GLY A 311 -13.21 3.85 -0.45
C GLY A 311 -13.33 5.36 -0.57
N GLU A 312 -13.95 6.03 0.39
CA GLU A 312 -14.21 7.47 0.34
C GLU A 312 -13.20 8.25 1.17
N ILE A 313 -11.93 7.84 1.09
CA ILE A 313 -10.85 8.47 1.86
C ILE A 313 -9.68 8.75 0.93
N ILE A 314 -8.74 9.55 1.41
CA ILE A 314 -7.48 9.76 0.72
C ILE A 314 -6.36 9.30 1.64
N GLY A 315 -5.64 8.25 1.24
CA GLY A 315 -4.51 7.73 2.01
C GLY A 315 -4.88 6.57 2.90
N LYS A 316 -4.25 6.52 4.06
CA LYS A 316 -4.31 5.35 4.93
C LYS A 316 -5.17 5.59 6.16
N LEU A 317 -5.73 4.52 6.67
CA LEU A 317 -6.39 4.48 7.98
C LEU A 317 -5.48 3.77 8.95
N VAL A 318 -5.39 4.30 10.16
CA VAL A 318 -4.51 3.77 11.20
C VAL A 318 -5.32 3.53 12.47
N LEU A 319 -5.13 2.34 13.07
CA LEU A 319 -5.70 2.01 14.37
C LEU A 319 -4.64 2.24 15.43
N GLU A 320 -5.04 2.89 16.52
CA GLU A 320 -4.13 3.18 17.65
C GLU A 320 -4.67 2.49 18.90
N PRO A 321 -4.06 1.37 19.27
CA PRO A 321 -4.51 0.63 20.46
C PRO A 321 -4.36 1.40 21.76
#